data_95abef831656ae9472685df1bf88f6ea
#
_entry.id   95abef831656ae9472685df1bf88f6ea
#
_cell.length_a   1.000
_cell.length_b   1.000
_cell.length_c   1.000
_cell.angle_alpha   90.00
_cell.angle_beta   90.00
_cell.angle_gamma   90.00
#
_symmetry.space_group_name_H-M   'P 1'
#
loop_
_entity.id
_entity.type
_entity.pdbx_description
1 polymer ?
#
loop_
_entity_poly.entity_id
_entity_poly.type
_entity_poly.pdbx_seq_one_letter_code
_entity_poly.pdbx_strand_id
1 'polypeptide(L)'
;MPGEAPAKKSITPGQFVLALIMCFALMYCGNLVGTLITTVVGALKGSAVDNALMTYATGSNMIVTFLYMVICAPILEEYIFRKLIVDRTVKYGQGVAVVLSGLMFGLFHGNLNQFAYAFLLGMFLAFLYVKTGELKVTIGLHMCINFMGAVVSVLLLKAIHLEEYQEVIMNGADSQAVMDYMMKYLPGWIGYMIYVLFILAVLVTGIVLFIVYRKKLKLEPGQIAKGRRFKTVIGNPGMICYCIFWIAMIIIQM
;
A
#
# COMPACT_ATOMS: atom_id res chain seq x y z
N MET A 1 -17.45 -14.40 19.44
CA MET A 1 -18.75 -14.27 18.72
C MET A 1 -18.45 -14.26 17.23
N PRO A 2 -19.20 -14.96 16.37
CA PRO A 2 -19.07 -14.81 14.94
C PRO A 2 -19.40 -13.37 14.55
N GLY A 3 -18.63 -12.81 13.61
CA GLY A 3 -18.86 -11.47 13.09
C GLY A 3 -20.05 -11.47 12.12
N GLU A 4 -20.77 -10.37 12.04
CA GLU A 4 -21.78 -10.15 10.99
C GLU A 4 -21.06 -9.67 9.72
N ALA A 5 -20.92 -10.55 8.74
CA ALA A 5 -20.34 -10.18 7.45
C ALA A 5 -21.23 -9.14 6.73
N PRO A 6 -20.64 -8.15 6.04
CA PRO A 6 -21.40 -7.25 5.19
C PRO A 6 -22.20 -8.01 4.12
N ALA A 7 -23.36 -7.45 3.72
CA ALA A 7 -24.19 -8.06 2.69
C ALA A 7 -23.43 -8.15 1.36
N LYS A 8 -23.48 -9.31 0.71
CA LYS A 8 -22.77 -9.53 -0.56
C LYS A 8 -23.42 -8.74 -1.70
N LYS A 9 -22.59 -7.99 -2.41
CA LYS A 9 -22.97 -7.23 -3.60
C LYS A 9 -21.91 -7.35 -4.65
N SER A 10 -22.22 -8.00 -5.77
CA SER A 10 -21.29 -8.10 -6.89
C SER A 10 -20.95 -6.73 -7.48
N ILE A 11 -19.74 -6.59 -7.97
CA ILE A 11 -19.28 -5.41 -8.72
C ILE A 11 -19.09 -5.77 -10.19
N THR A 12 -19.30 -4.79 -11.07
CA THR A 12 -19.03 -4.96 -12.50
C THR A 12 -17.52 -4.85 -12.78
N PRO A 13 -17.03 -5.41 -13.89
CA PRO A 13 -15.62 -5.23 -14.30
C PRO A 13 -15.20 -3.75 -14.36
N GLY A 14 -16.06 -2.87 -14.86
CA GLY A 14 -15.77 -1.43 -14.87
C GLY A 14 -15.61 -0.83 -13.46
N GLN A 15 -16.44 -1.25 -12.49
CA GLN A 15 -16.29 -0.82 -11.10
C GLN A 15 -14.99 -1.36 -10.47
N PHE A 16 -14.59 -2.58 -10.84
CA PHE A 16 -13.30 -3.13 -10.39
C PHE A 16 -12.12 -2.29 -10.91
N VAL A 17 -12.12 -1.94 -12.21
CA VAL A 17 -11.08 -1.08 -12.80
C VAL A 17 -11.05 0.30 -12.16
N LEU A 18 -12.19 0.93 -11.92
CA LEU A 18 -12.26 2.22 -11.22
C LEU A 18 -11.70 2.11 -9.79
N ALA A 19 -12.05 1.04 -9.06
CA ALA A 19 -11.51 0.78 -7.73
C ALA A 19 -9.99 0.56 -7.77
N LEU A 20 -9.48 -0.17 -8.78
CA LEU A 20 -8.05 -0.41 -8.96
C LEU A 20 -7.27 0.89 -9.19
N ILE A 21 -7.79 1.79 -10.05
CA ILE A 21 -7.19 3.12 -10.29
C ILE A 21 -7.16 3.92 -8.97
N MET A 22 -8.24 3.89 -8.20
CA MET A 22 -8.29 4.57 -6.90
C MET A 22 -7.32 3.95 -5.89
N CYS A 23 -7.15 2.62 -5.88
CA CYS A 23 -6.15 1.93 -5.06
C CYS A 23 -4.72 2.38 -5.40
N PHE A 24 -4.37 2.43 -6.69
CA PHE A 24 -3.07 2.91 -7.14
C PHE A 24 -2.82 4.36 -6.72
N ALA A 25 -3.81 5.24 -6.87
CA ALA A 25 -3.67 6.64 -6.44
C ALA A 25 -3.37 6.75 -4.93
N LEU A 26 -4.07 5.98 -4.09
CA LEU A 26 -3.80 5.95 -2.64
C LEU A 26 -2.43 5.37 -2.33
N MET A 27 -2.03 4.31 -3.03
CA MET A 27 -0.71 3.71 -2.86
C MET A 27 0.40 4.71 -3.19
N TYR A 28 0.31 5.41 -4.34
CA TYR A 28 1.35 6.38 -4.72
C TYR A 28 1.33 7.64 -3.86
N CYS A 29 0.16 8.17 -3.49
CA CYS A 29 0.08 9.26 -2.50
C CYS A 29 0.67 8.85 -1.16
N GLY A 30 0.34 7.68 -0.66
CA GLY A 30 0.87 7.16 0.59
C GLY A 30 2.36 6.88 0.53
N ASN A 31 2.88 6.38 -0.61
CA ASN A 31 4.31 6.18 -0.83
C ASN A 31 5.06 7.51 -0.81
N LEU A 32 4.52 8.55 -1.45
CA LEU A 32 5.12 9.90 -1.40
C LEU A 32 5.19 10.43 0.04
N VAL A 33 4.12 10.27 0.82
CA VAL A 33 4.10 10.63 2.25
C VAL A 33 5.11 9.79 3.04
N GLY A 34 5.17 8.49 2.82
CA GLY A 34 6.13 7.59 3.46
C GLY A 34 7.58 7.99 3.16
N THR A 35 7.88 8.26 1.89
CA THR A 35 9.21 8.73 1.46
C THR A 35 9.58 10.07 2.11
N LEU A 36 8.64 11.01 2.17
CA LEU A 36 8.88 12.29 2.85
C LEU A 36 9.21 12.09 4.34
N ILE A 37 8.43 11.26 5.03
CA ILE A 37 8.65 10.95 6.45
C ILE A 37 10.02 10.29 6.65
N THR A 38 10.36 9.27 5.85
CA THR A 38 11.63 8.55 5.98
C THR A 38 12.84 9.43 5.61
N THR A 39 12.69 10.36 4.66
CA THR A 39 13.73 11.33 4.34
C THR A 39 13.98 12.28 5.53
N VAL A 40 12.93 12.80 6.16
CA VAL A 40 13.05 13.66 7.34
C VAL A 40 13.69 12.90 8.51
N VAL A 41 13.22 11.67 8.77
CA VAL A 41 13.78 10.82 9.82
C VAL A 41 15.25 10.49 9.55
N GLY A 42 15.60 10.13 8.31
CA GLY A 42 16.98 9.87 7.90
C GLY A 42 17.89 11.07 8.10
N ALA A 43 17.41 12.27 7.74
CA ALA A 43 18.15 13.53 7.97
C ALA A 43 18.39 13.80 9.47
N LEU A 44 17.41 13.54 10.32
CA LEU A 44 17.52 13.70 11.77
C LEU A 44 18.46 12.67 12.42
N LYS A 45 18.46 11.44 11.89
CA LYS A 45 19.29 10.33 12.36
C LYS A 45 20.73 10.41 11.83
N GLY A 46 20.97 11.12 10.73
CA GLY A 46 22.27 11.17 10.05
C GLY A 46 22.58 9.94 9.18
N SER A 47 21.61 9.10 8.90
CA SER A 47 21.72 7.92 8.01
C SER A 47 20.40 7.64 7.30
N ALA A 48 20.45 7.07 6.08
CA ALA A 48 19.22 6.68 5.37
C ALA A 48 18.41 5.65 6.17
N VAL A 49 17.09 5.70 6.01
CA VAL A 49 16.18 4.64 6.49
C VAL A 49 16.07 3.59 5.40
N ASP A 50 16.47 2.36 5.71
CA ASP A 50 16.46 1.27 4.76
C ASP A 50 15.04 0.89 4.31
N ASN A 51 14.90 0.58 3.01
CA ASN A 51 13.66 0.05 2.47
C ASN A 51 13.77 -1.48 2.35
N ALA A 52 13.50 -2.19 3.45
CA ALA A 52 13.59 -3.65 3.53
C ALA A 52 12.77 -4.36 2.43
N LEU A 53 11.61 -3.80 2.02
CA LEU A 53 10.80 -4.36 0.93
C LEU A 53 11.56 -4.30 -0.40
N MET A 54 12.20 -3.18 -0.70
CA MET A 54 12.96 -3.01 -1.94
C MET A 54 14.15 -3.96 -2.00
N THR A 55 14.91 -4.04 -0.92
CA THR A 55 16.05 -4.97 -0.78
C THR A 55 15.62 -6.43 -0.98
N TYR A 56 14.49 -6.82 -0.35
CA TYR A 56 13.96 -8.17 -0.54
C TYR A 56 13.50 -8.41 -1.98
N ALA A 57 12.74 -7.49 -2.57
CA ALA A 57 12.17 -7.65 -3.91
C ALA A 57 13.26 -7.70 -5.01
N THR A 58 14.34 -6.92 -4.87
CA THR A 58 15.46 -6.92 -5.83
C THR A 58 16.40 -8.11 -5.66
N GLY A 59 16.63 -8.57 -4.42
CA GLY A 59 17.54 -9.67 -4.09
C GLY A 59 16.94 -11.08 -4.19
N SER A 60 15.60 -11.21 -4.21
CA SER A 60 14.93 -12.50 -4.19
C SER A 60 14.70 -13.07 -5.59
N ASN A 61 14.50 -14.40 -5.64
CA ASN A 61 14.06 -15.07 -6.86
C ASN A 61 12.65 -14.58 -7.26
N MET A 62 12.48 -14.16 -8.51
CA MET A 62 11.23 -13.57 -9.02
C MET A 62 10.02 -14.49 -8.88
N ILE A 63 10.20 -15.82 -9.04
CA ILE A 63 9.10 -16.80 -8.86
C ILE A 63 8.67 -16.84 -7.41
N VAL A 64 9.63 -16.86 -6.48
CA VAL A 64 9.35 -16.82 -5.03
C VAL A 64 8.66 -15.50 -4.65
N THR A 65 9.17 -14.37 -5.15
CA THR A 65 8.55 -13.06 -4.95
C THR A 65 7.12 -13.04 -5.46
N PHE A 66 6.87 -13.54 -6.67
CA PHE A 66 5.52 -13.62 -7.24
C PHE A 66 4.59 -14.49 -6.39
N LEU A 67 4.99 -15.71 -6.07
CA LEU A 67 4.15 -16.63 -5.29
C LEU A 67 3.85 -16.10 -3.89
N TYR A 68 4.86 -15.55 -3.22
CA TYR A 68 4.70 -15.07 -1.85
C TYR A 68 4.01 -13.69 -1.81
N MET A 69 4.57 -12.67 -2.48
CA MET A 69 4.09 -11.29 -2.33
C MET A 69 2.83 -11.00 -3.15
N VAL A 70 2.66 -11.64 -4.32
CA VAL A 70 1.52 -11.34 -5.19
C VAL A 70 0.33 -12.26 -4.90
N ILE A 71 0.57 -13.50 -4.49
CA ILE A 71 -0.52 -14.47 -4.30
C ILE A 71 -0.76 -14.75 -2.83
N CYS A 72 0.21 -15.30 -2.10
CA CYS A 72 -0.01 -15.79 -0.74
C CYS A 72 -0.29 -14.66 0.26
N ALA A 73 0.54 -13.61 0.26
CA ALA A 73 0.38 -12.50 1.21
C ALA A 73 -0.98 -11.80 1.06
N PRO A 74 -1.44 -11.36 -0.14
CA PRO A 74 -2.75 -10.74 -0.29
C PRO A 74 -3.92 -11.62 0.17
N ILE A 75 -3.88 -12.94 -0.09
CA ILE A 75 -4.93 -13.85 0.38
C ILE A 75 -5.01 -13.87 1.90
N LEU A 76 -3.87 -14.07 2.57
CA LEU A 76 -3.80 -14.14 4.03
C LEU A 76 -4.13 -12.80 4.69
N GLU A 77 -3.59 -11.71 4.16
CA GLU A 77 -3.80 -10.38 4.70
C GLU A 77 -5.26 -9.93 4.55
N GLU A 78 -5.86 -10.10 3.38
CA GLU A 78 -7.27 -9.76 3.19
C GLU A 78 -8.18 -10.65 4.06
N TYR A 79 -7.85 -11.92 4.25
CA TYR A 79 -8.57 -12.77 5.17
C TYR A 79 -8.48 -12.26 6.60
N ILE A 80 -7.30 -11.90 7.08
CA ILE A 80 -7.12 -11.39 8.45
C ILE A 80 -7.81 -10.03 8.61
N PHE A 81 -7.44 -9.06 7.76
CA PHE A 81 -7.83 -7.66 7.98
C PHE A 81 -9.26 -7.36 7.53
N ARG A 82 -9.83 -8.08 6.55
CA ARG A 82 -11.22 -7.88 6.11
C ARG A 82 -12.14 -8.93 6.74
N LYS A 83 -11.89 -10.22 6.51
CA LYS A 83 -12.79 -11.26 7.01
C LYS A 83 -12.80 -11.37 8.53
N LEU A 84 -11.66 -11.34 9.18
CA LEU A 84 -11.62 -11.49 10.63
C LEU A 84 -11.86 -10.18 11.39
N ILE A 85 -11.25 -9.06 10.98
CA ILE A 85 -11.32 -7.79 11.71
C ILE A 85 -12.58 -7.01 11.33
N VAL A 86 -12.84 -6.77 10.04
CA VAL A 86 -14.01 -5.97 9.64
C VAL A 86 -15.32 -6.65 10.03
N ASP A 87 -15.50 -7.97 9.81
CA ASP A 87 -16.72 -8.68 10.18
C ASP A 87 -17.04 -8.56 11.68
N ARG A 88 -16.01 -8.47 12.54
CA ARG A 88 -16.19 -8.34 14.00
C ARG A 88 -16.43 -6.92 14.46
N THR A 89 -16.03 -5.93 13.66
CA THR A 89 -15.99 -4.53 14.07
C THR A 89 -17.01 -3.64 13.34
N VAL A 90 -17.54 -4.08 12.21
CA VAL A 90 -18.51 -3.31 11.39
C VAL A 90 -19.79 -2.92 12.16
N LYS A 91 -20.24 -3.74 13.11
CA LYS A 91 -21.36 -3.43 14.00
C LYS A 91 -21.13 -2.19 14.88
N TYR A 92 -19.88 -1.89 15.18
CA TYR A 92 -19.53 -0.70 15.95
C TYR A 92 -19.52 0.58 15.11
N GLY A 93 -19.67 0.43 13.80
CA GLY A 93 -19.76 1.48 12.79
C GLY A 93 -18.82 1.19 11.61
N GLN A 94 -19.33 1.38 10.39
CA GLN A 94 -18.53 1.12 9.17
C GLN A 94 -17.22 1.93 9.19
N GLY A 95 -17.26 3.22 9.60
CA GLY A 95 -16.07 4.05 9.71
C GLY A 95 -15.06 3.55 10.74
N VAL A 96 -15.54 3.01 11.87
CA VAL A 96 -14.70 2.39 12.90
C VAL A 96 -13.97 1.18 12.32
N ALA A 97 -14.70 0.28 11.63
CA ALA A 97 -14.12 -0.92 11.04
C ALA A 97 -13.08 -0.58 9.96
N VAL A 98 -13.39 0.40 9.10
CA VAL A 98 -12.50 0.85 8.02
C VAL A 98 -11.19 1.42 8.58
N VAL A 99 -11.27 2.36 9.53
CA VAL A 99 -10.08 3.00 10.10
C VAL A 99 -9.26 2.00 10.92
N LEU A 100 -9.91 1.15 11.73
CA LEU A 100 -9.21 0.15 12.53
C LEU A 100 -8.49 -0.87 11.63
N SER A 101 -9.18 -1.42 10.62
CA SER A 101 -8.57 -2.37 9.69
C SER A 101 -7.39 -1.75 8.94
N GLY A 102 -7.53 -0.50 8.47
CA GLY A 102 -6.44 0.22 7.81
C GLY A 102 -5.25 0.46 8.73
N LEU A 103 -5.49 0.95 9.97
CA LEU A 103 -4.44 1.21 10.94
C LEU A 103 -3.67 -0.08 11.30
N MET A 104 -4.40 -1.15 11.59
CA MET A 104 -3.76 -2.43 11.88
C MET A 104 -2.98 -2.97 10.68
N PHE A 105 -3.53 -2.84 9.49
CA PHE A 105 -2.86 -3.25 8.25
C PHE A 105 -1.58 -2.45 8.00
N GLY A 106 -1.63 -1.12 8.14
CA GLY A 106 -0.44 -0.27 7.99
C GLY A 106 0.66 -0.60 9.01
N LEU A 107 0.29 -0.72 10.29
CA LEU A 107 1.23 -1.06 11.36
C LEU A 107 1.84 -2.46 11.20
N PHE A 108 1.04 -3.44 10.73
CA PHE A 108 1.47 -4.83 10.51
C PHE A 108 2.69 -4.97 9.59
N HIS A 109 2.88 -4.05 8.67
CA HIS A 109 4.05 -4.06 7.80
C HIS A 109 5.37 -3.80 8.55
N GLY A 110 5.33 -3.25 9.76
CA GLY A 110 6.50 -3.06 10.61
C GLY A 110 7.59 -2.16 10.01
N ASN A 111 7.27 -1.40 8.96
CA ASN A 111 8.22 -0.61 8.18
C ASN A 111 7.67 0.80 7.93
N LEU A 112 8.49 1.82 8.20
CA LEU A 112 8.06 3.22 8.09
C LEU A 112 7.76 3.64 6.65
N ASN A 113 8.53 3.15 5.67
CA ASN A 113 8.31 3.43 4.26
C ASN A 113 6.95 2.90 3.79
N GLN A 114 6.49 1.77 4.35
CA GLN A 114 5.27 1.10 3.95
C GLN A 114 4.04 1.59 4.72
N PHE A 115 4.20 2.07 5.95
CA PHE A 115 3.10 2.40 6.85
C PHE A 115 2.05 3.31 6.20
N ALA A 116 2.47 4.42 5.58
CA ALA A 116 1.54 5.42 5.07
C ALA A 116 0.68 4.88 3.91
N TYR A 117 1.30 4.22 2.92
CA TYR A 117 0.53 3.68 1.80
C TYR A 117 -0.31 2.46 2.19
N ALA A 118 0.21 1.59 3.04
CA ALA A 118 -0.53 0.43 3.51
C ALA A 118 -1.73 0.84 4.38
N PHE A 119 -1.59 1.88 5.21
CA PHE A 119 -2.71 2.43 5.97
C PHE A 119 -3.81 2.97 5.04
N LEU A 120 -3.47 3.83 4.07
CA LEU A 120 -4.44 4.41 3.14
C LEU A 120 -5.12 3.35 2.27
N LEU A 121 -4.32 2.46 1.69
CA LEU A 121 -4.81 1.35 0.89
C LEU A 121 -5.67 0.41 1.74
N GLY A 122 -5.21 0.09 2.94
CA GLY A 122 -5.91 -0.76 3.89
C GLY A 122 -7.28 -0.22 4.27
N MET A 123 -7.41 1.09 4.48
CA MET A 123 -8.69 1.74 4.69
C MET A 123 -9.61 1.62 3.47
N PHE A 124 -9.09 1.81 2.27
CA PHE A 124 -9.91 1.76 1.07
C PHE A 124 -10.37 0.34 0.73
N LEU A 125 -9.51 -0.66 0.88
CA LEU A 125 -9.89 -2.06 0.73
C LEU A 125 -10.93 -2.48 1.79
N ALA A 126 -10.78 -2.03 3.04
CA ALA A 126 -11.79 -2.25 4.07
C ALA A 126 -13.12 -1.55 3.73
N PHE A 127 -13.09 -0.33 3.18
CA PHE A 127 -14.27 0.36 2.68
C PHE A 127 -14.95 -0.45 1.56
N LEU A 128 -14.20 -0.93 0.58
CA LEU A 128 -14.76 -1.76 -0.49
C LEU A 128 -15.37 -3.05 0.05
N TYR A 129 -14.70 -3.71 1.00
CA TYR A 129 -15.23 -4.90 1.65
C TYR A 129 -16.51 -4.62 2.41
N VAL A 130 -16.59 -3.53 3.18
CA VAL A 130 -17.82 -3.09 3.87
C VAL A 130 -18.97 -2.84 2.89
N LYS A 131 -18.68 -2.33 1.67
CA LYS A 131 -19.69 -2.03 0.66
C LYS A 131 -20.08 -3.21 -0.22
N THR A 132 -19.22 -4.19 -0.37
CA THR A 132 -19.45 -5.33 -1.29
C THR A 132 -19.65 -6.67 -0.59
N GLY A 133 -19.14 -6.85 0.63
CA GLY A 133 -19.08 -8.14 1.32
C GLY A 133 -18.27 -9.22 0.60
N GLU A 134 -17.55 -8.85 -0.48
CA GLU A 134 -16.88 -9.77 -1.39
C GLU A 134 -15.36 -9.73 -1.19
N LEU A 135 -14.84 -10.69 -0.42
CA LEU A 135 -13.41 -10.82 -0.13
C LEU A 135 -12.56 -10.99 -1.40
N LYS A 136 -13.06 -11.73 -2.39
CA LYS A 136 -12.38 -11.95 -3.67
C LYS A 136 -12.09 -10.64 -4.43
N VAL A 137 -12.92 -9.61 -4.24
CA VAL A 137 -12.72 -8.28 -4.86
C VAL A 137 -11.48 -7.62 -4.27
N THR A 138 -11.38 -7.59 -2.94
CA THR A 138 -10.24 -6.96 -2.25
C THR A 138 -8.96 -7.76 -2.42
N ILE A 139 -9.02 -9.10 -2.43
CA ILE A 139 -7.89 -9.97 -2.78
C ILE A 139 -7.40 -9.66 -4.20
N GLY A 140 -8.29 -9.62 -5.20
CA GLY A 140 -7.90 -9.35 -6.58
C GLY A 140 -7.26 -7.97 -6.76
N LEU A 141 -7.84 -6.93 -6.14
CA LEU A 141 -7.26 -5.58 -6.15
C LEU A 141 -5.87 -5.56 -5.52
N HIS A 142 -5.72 -6.20 -4.35
CA HIS A 142 -4.45 -6.27 -3.64
C HIS A 142 -3.39 -7.04 -4.44
N MET A 143 -3.74 -8.17 -5.05
CA MET A 143 -2.86 -8.91 -5.96
C MET A 143 -2.38 -8.03 -7.13
N CYS A 144 -3.27 -7.26 -7.77
CA CYS A 144 -2.89 -6.34 -8.85
C CYS A 144 -1.88 -5.28 -8.39
N ILE A 145 -2.08 -4.73 -7.18
CA ILE A 145 -1.18 -3.73 -6.60
C ILE A 145 0.19 -4.34 -6.32
N ASN A 146 0.23 -5.50 -5.66
CA ASN A 146 1.48 -6.17 -5.33
C ASN A 146 2.21 -6.64 -6.61
N PHE A 147 1.48 -7.08 -7.64
CA PHE A 147 2.09 -7.41 -8.93
C PHE A 147 2.80 -6.21 -9.56
N MET A 148 2.16 -5.05 -9.58
CA MET A 148 2.78 -3.83 -10.12
C MET A 148 4.00 -3.39 -9.30
N GLY A 149 3.91 -3.45 -7.96
CA GLY A 149 4.99 -3.04 -7.06
C GLY A 149 6.16 -4.04 -7.01
N ALA A 150 5.87 -5.33 -6.82
CA ALA A 150 6.91 -6.33 -6.56
C ALA A 150 7.45 -7.02 -7.84
N VAL A 151 6.72 -6.96 -8.95
CA VAL A 151 7.16 -7.60 -10.20
C VAL A 151 7.46 -6.58 -11.26
N VAL A 152 6.47 -5.78 -11.69
CA VAL A 152 6.66 -4.86 -12.83
C VAL A 152 7.72 -3.81 -12.54
N SER A 153 7.65 -3.13 -11.37
CA SER A 153 8.63 -2.10 -11.02
C SER A 153 10.04 -2.69 -10.87
N VAL A 154 10.18 -3.87 -10.25
CA VAL A 154 11.49 -4.53 -10.06
C VAL A 154 12.09 -4.95 -11.41
N LEU A 155 11.28 -5.49 -12.33
CA LEU A 155 11.76 -5.83 -13.68
C LEU A 155 12.25 -4.60 -14.45
N LEU A 156 11.56 -3.47 -14.31
CA LEU A 156 11.96 -2.22 -14.95
C LEU A 156 13.24 -1.64 -14.33
N LEU A 157 13.39 -1.69 -13.01
CA LEU A 157 14.61 -1.29 -12.32
C LEU A 157 15.82 -2.16 -12.72
N LYS A 158 15.60 -3.47 -12.88
CA LYS A 158 16.63 -4.37 -13.42
C LYS A 158 16.95 -4.07 -14.90
N ALA A 159 15.96 -3.71 -15.70
CA ALA A 159 16.16 -3.39 -17.12
C ALA A 159 16.95 -2.10 -17.36
N ILE A 160 16.92 -1.15 -16.42
CA ILE A 160 17.77 0.04 -16.44
C ILE A 160 19.10 -0.15 -15.71
N HIS A 161 19.37 -1.33 -15.14
CA HIS A 161 20.55 -1.62 -14.34
C HIS A 161 20.79 -0.56 -13.24
N LEU A 162 19.76 -0.34 -12.40
CA LEU A 162 19.72 0.78 -11.43
C LEU A 162 20.98 0.86 -10.55
N GLU A 163 21.52 -0.26 -10.09
CA GLU A 163 22.72 -0.30 -9.24
C GLU A 163 23.94 0.27 -9.98
N GLU A 164 24.21 -0.19 -11.21
CA GLU A 164 25.28 0.32 -12.07
C GLU A 164 25.07 1.82 -12.38
N TYR A 165 23.81 2.25 -12.60
CA TYR A 165 23.49 3.67 -12.80
C TYR A 165 23.83 4.53 -11.57
N GLN A 166 23.50 4.03 -10.37
CA GLN A 166 23.83 4.72 -9.14
C GLN A 166 25.35 4.84 -8.94
N GLU A 167 26.11 3.79 -9.24
CA GLU A 167 27.58 3.81 -9.18
C GLU A 167 28.16 4.86 -10.16
N VAL A 168 27.65 4.92 -11.39
CA VAL A 168 28.05 5.92 -12.39
C VAL A 168 27.86 7.34 -11.83
N ILE A 169 26.70 7.65 -11.25
CA ILE A 169 26.41 8.96 -10.65
C ILE A 169 27.29 9.23 -9.43
N MET A 170 27.42 8.27 -8.52
CA MET A 170 28.19 8.44 -7.27
C MET A 170 29.70 8.64 -7.52
N ASN A 171 30.24 8.08 -8.60
CA ASN A 171 31.62 8.28 -9.02
C ASN A 171 31.88 9.62 -9.73
N GLY A 172 30.88 10.51 -9.76
CA GLY A 172 31.01 11.85 -10.33
C GLY A 172 31.11 11.88 -11.85
N ALA A 173 30.44 10.92 -12.54
CA ALA A 173 30.40 10.87 -14.00
C ALA A 173 29.87 12.20 -14.58
N ASP A 174 30.51 12.64 -15.68
CA ASP A 174 30.04 13.79 -16.43
C ASP A 174 28.77 13.48 -17.23
N SER A 175 28.18 14.53 -17.83
CA SER A 175 26.92 14.39 -18.60
C SER A 175 27.05 13.43 -19.78
N GLN A 176 28.25 13.32 -20.37
CA GLN A 176 28.49 12.42 -21.49
C GLN A 176 28.48 10.96 -21.04
N ALA A 177 29.17 10.63 -19.96
CA ALA A 177 29.19 9.27 -19.39
C ALA A 177 27.79 8.81 -18.97
N VAL A 178 26.98 9.71 -18.38
CA VAL A 178 25.56 9.42 -18.06
C VAL A 178 24.75 9.16 -19.32
N MET A 179 24.93 9.96 -20.36
CA MET A 179 24.23 9.78 -21.64
C MET A 179 24.62 8.46 -22.31
N ASP A 180 25.90 8.12 -22.35
CA ASP A 180 26.40 6.87 -22.94
C ASP A 180 25.82 5.65 -22.17
N TYR A 181 25.74 5.76 -20.84
CA TYR A 181 25.06 4.74 -20.01
C TYR A 181 23.57 4.59 -20.37
N MET A 182 22.84 5.70 -20.45
CA MET A 182 21.42 5.66 -20.81
C MET A 182 21.21 5.09 -22.23
N MET A 183 22.08 5.41 -23.17
CA MET A 183 22.03 4.87 -24.53
C MET A 183 22.31 3.37 -24.56
N LYS A 184 23.24 2.87 -23.75
CA LYS A 184 23.54 1.42 -23.59
C LYS A 184 22.31 0.62 -23.19
N TYR A 185 21.47 1.16 -22.30
CA TYR A 185 20.27 0.51 -21.77
C TYR A 185 18.96 1.18 -22.24
N LEU A 186 18.97 1.81 -23.41
CA LEU A 186 17.89 2.63 -23.94
C LEU A 186 16.51 1.94 -23.91
N PRO A 187 16.33 0.65 -24.30
CA PRO A 187 15.02 -0.01 -24.21
C PRO A 187 14.47 -0.09 -22.79
N GLY A 188 15.33 -0.33 -21.79
CA GLY A 188 14.96 -0.32 -20.38
C GLY A 188 14.49 1.07 -19.93
N TRP A 189 15.23 2.12 -20.29
CA TRP A 189 14.88 3.51 -19.98
C TRP A 189 13.56 3.95 -20.62
N ILE A 190 13.30 3.55 -21.87
CA ILE A 190 12.01 3.82 -22.53
C ILE A 190 10.87 3.13 -21.76
N GLY A 191 11.02 1.85 -21.42
CA GLY A 191 10.03 1.12 -20.61
C GLY A 191 9.78 1.76 -19.27
N TYR A 192 10.85 2.17 -18.56
CA TYR A 192 10.75 2.87 -17.29
C TYR A 192 10.03 4.22 -17.40
N MET A 193 10.33 5.02 -18.42
CA MET A 193 9.66 6.29 -18.67
C MET A 193 8.16 6.12 -18.97
N ILE A 194 7.80 5.11 -19.78
CA ILE A 194 6.38 4.77 -20.05
C ILE A 194 5.68 4.40 -18.73
N TYR A 195 6.34 3.62 -17.88
CA TYR A 195 5.80 3.25 -16.57
C TYR A 195 5.60 4.46 -15.65
N VAL A 196 6.55 5.40 -15.62
CA VAL A 196 6.41 6.65 -14.84
C VAL A 196 5.22 7.48 -15.34
N LEU A 197 5.07 7.61 -16.67
CA LEU A 197 3.92 8.32 -17.26
C LEU A 197 2.59 7.61 -16.93
N PHE A 198 2.57 6.28 -16.95
CA PHE A 198 1.42 5.50 -16.52
C PHE A 198 1.08 5.78 -15.06
N ILE A 199 2.07 5.77 -14.14
CA ILE A 199 1.87 6.10 -12.71
C ILE A 199 1.25 7.49 -12.57
N LEU A 200 1.78 8.50 -13.25
CA LEU A 200 1.27 9.86 -13.18
C LEU A 200 -0.18 9.96 -13.69
N ALA A 201 -0.48 9.31 -14.81
CA ALA A 201 -1.84 9.27 -15.35
C ALA A 201 -2.83 8.61 -14.38
N VAL A 202 -2.47 7.48 -13.80
CA VAL A 202 -3.29 6.75 -12.82
C VAL A 202 -3.47 7.55 -11.52
N LEU A 203 -2.42 8.22 -11.04
CA LEU A 203 -2.45 9.07 -9.86
C LEU A 203 -3.45 10.23 -10.06
N VAL A 204 -3.32 10.98 -11.14
CA VAL A 204 -4.22 12.10 -11.45
C VAL A 204 -5.66 11.61 -11.62
N THR A 205 -5.86 10.55 -12.40
CA THR A 205 -7.19 9.96 -12.63
C THR A 205 -7.82 9.49 -11.33
N GLY A 206 -7.06 8.82 -10.47
CA GLY A 206 -7.58 8.32 -9.18
C GLY A 206 -7.95 9.45 -8.23
N ILE A 207 -7.18 10.53 -8.17
CA ILE A 207 -7.54 11.74 -7.38
C ILE A 207 -8.85 12.33 -7.91
N VAL A 208 -9.01 12.48 -9.22
CA VAL A 208 -10.25 12.96 -9.84
C VAL A 208 -11.43 12.03 -9.48
N LEU A 209 -11.24 10.71 -9.55
CA LEU A 209 -12.27 9.75 -9.16
C LEU A 209 -12.67 9.90 -7.68
N PHE A 210 -11.74 10.12 -6.75
CA PHE A 210 -12.08 10.40 -5.35
C PHE A 210 -12.93 11.67 -5.21
N ILE A 211 -12.63 12.72 -5.94
CA ILE A 211 -13.40 13.95 -5.94
C ILE A 211 -14.81 13.71 -6.50
N VAL A 212 -14.92 13.05 -7.65
CA VAL A 212 -16.19 12.77 -8.34
C VAL A 212 -17.07 11.85 -7.49
N TYR A 213 -16.49 10.77 -6.93
CA TYR A 213 -17.24 9.78 -6.16
C TYR A 213 -17.35 10.07 -4.67
N ARG A 214 -16.84 11.23 -4.17
CA ARG A 214 -16.87 11.59 -2.73
C ARG A 214 -18.21 11.40 -2.05
N LYS A 215 -19.32 11.66 -2.77
CA LYS A 215 -20.68 11.49 -2.25
C LYS A 215 -21.08 10.02 -2.07
N LYS A 216 -20.44 9.09 -2.79
CA LYS A 216 -20.65 7.64 -2.69
C LYS A 216 -19.78 6.98 -1.61
N LEU A 217 -18.76 7.68 -1.10
CA LEU A 217 -17.87 7.19 -0.04
C LEU A 217 -18.48 7.35 1.37
N LYS A 218 -19.81 7.33 1.49
CA LYS A 218 -20.50 7.44 2.77
C LYS A 218 -20.43 6.13 3.55
N LEU A 219 -20.17 6.25 4.84
CA LEU A 219 -20.13 5.15 5.80
C LEU A 219 -21.24 5.32 6.82
N GLU A 220 -21.90 4.22 7.16
CA GLU A 220 -23.03 4.22 8.10
C GLU A 220 -22.53 4.28 9.55
N PRO A 221 -23.25 5.00 10.42
CA PRO A 221 -22.94 5.00 11.85
C PRO A 221 -23.21 3.62 12.43
N GLY A 222 -22.62 3.33 13.58
CA GLY A 222 -22.84 2.08 14.31
C GLY A 222 -23.15 2.35 15.77
N GLN A 223 -23.04 1.30 16.59
CA GLN A 223 -23.44 1.29 17.99
C GLN A 223 -22.59 2.20 18.91
N ILE A 224 -21.35 2.53 18.51
CA ILE A 224 -20.48 3.37 19.37
C ILE A 224 -20.72 4.85 19.10
N ALA A 225 -21.12 5.59 20.12
CA ALA A 225 -21.22 7.04 20.09
C ALA A 225 -19.88 7.68 19.70
N LYS A 226 -19.92 8.77 18.90
CA LYS A 226 -18.71 9.43 18.36
C LYS A 226 -17.67 9.74 19.44
N GLY A 227 -18.06 10.28 20.60
CA GLY A 227 -17.13 10.65 21.69
C GLY A 227 -16.47 9.46 22.40
N ARG A 228 -16.97 8.21 22.23
CA ARG A 228 -16.41 7.01 22.87
C ARG A 228 -15.57 6.15 21.92
N ARG A 229 -15.54 6.47 20.62
CA ARG A 229 -14.90 5.64 19.59
C ARG A 229 -13.40 5.44 19.86
N PHE A 230 -12.67 6.51 20.11
CA PHE A 230 -11.24 6.43 20.35
C PHE A 230 -10.94 5.55 21.57
N LYS A 231 -11.57 5.81 22.73
CA LYS A 231 -11.37 5.04 23.95
C LYS A 231 -11.70 3.55 23.77
N THR A 232 -12.79 3.24 23.07
CA THR A 232 -13.24 1.85 22.91
C THR A 232 -12.40 1.08 21.89
N VAL A 233 -11.97 1.73 20.81
CA VAL A 233 -11.32 1.07 19.67
C VAL A 233 -9.81 1.08 19.78
N ILE A 234 -9.22 2.22 20.11
CA ILE A 234 -7.77 2.40 20.20
C ILE A 234 -7.30 2.28 21.65
N GLY A 235 -8.02 2.86 22.61
CA GLY A 235 -7.65 2.90 24.01
C GLY A 235 -7.93 1.60 24.79
N ASN A 236 -8.23 0.48 24.14
CA ASN A 236 -8.35 -0.81 24.80
C ASN A 236 -6.97 -1.51 24.91
N PRO A 237 -6.73 -2.36 25.94
CA PRO A 237 -5.43 -2.97 26.17
C PRO A 237 -4.88 -3.74 24.97
N GLY A 238 -5.72 -4.51 24.26
CA GLY A 238 -5.28 -5.30 23.12
C GLY A 238 -4.76 -4.42 21.98
N MET A 239 -5.46 -3.32 21.66
CA MET A 239 -5.01 -2.40 20.60
C MET A 239 -3.79 -1.59 21.03
N ILE A 240 -3.70 -1.21 22.31
CA ILE A 240 -2.50 -0.55 22.85
C ILE A 240 -1.28 -1.46 22.71
N CYS A 241 -1.38 -2.73 23.14
CA CYS A 241 -0.29 -3.70 22.97
C CYS A 241 0.08 -3.90 21.50
N TYR A 242 -0.91 -4.00 20.60
CA TYR A 242 -0.69 -4.11 19.18
C TYR A 242 0.09 -2.90 18.62
N CYS A 243 -0.34 -1.69 18.96
CA CYS A 243 0.33 -0.47 18.52
C CYS A 243 1.76 -0.38 19.07
N ILE A 244 1.96 -0.65 20.37
CA ILE A 244 3.30 -0.61 20.98
C ILE A 244 4.24 -1.61 20.30
N PHE A 245 3.77 -2.85 20.07
CA PHE A 245 4.58 -3.88 19.41
C PHE A 245 5.03 -3.44 18.00
N TRP A 246 4.10 -3.01 17.15
CA TRP A 246 4.44 -2.66 15.78
C TRP A 246 5.19 -1.33 15.65
N ILE A 247 4.93 -0.35 16.54
CA ILE A 247 5.73 0.87 16.59
C ILE A 247 7.17 0.55 17.01
N ALA A 248 7.36 -0.35 17.98
CA ALA A 248 8.69 -0.81 18.36
C ALA A 248 9.39 -1.51 17.17
N MET A 249 8.69 -2.36 16.41
CA MET A 249 9.24 -3.00 15.20
C MET A 249 9.66 -1.97 14.15
N ILE A 250 8.85 -0.93 13.93
CA ILE A 250 9.18 0.17 13.01
C ILE A 250 10.46 0.90 13.49
N ILE A 251 10.56 1.19 14.79
CA ILE A 251 11.73 1.88 15.35
C ILE A 251 13.00 1.03 15.22
N ILE A 252 12.91 -0.29 15.43
CA ILE A 252 14.05 -1.21 15.30
C ILE A 252 14.57 -1.26 13.84
N GLN A 253 13.69 -1.10 12.86
CA GLN A 253 14.06 -1.09 11.43
C GLN A 253 14.54 0.29 10.91
N MET A 254 14.44 1.31 11.74
CA MET A 254 14.93 2.66 11.41
C MET A 254 16.43 2.84 11.71
#